data_b61460ea003f917f21c724011cca7d67
#
_entry.id   b61460ea003f917f21c724011cca7d67
#
_cell.length_a   1.000
_cell.length_b   1.000
_cell.length_c   1.000
_cell.angle_alpha   90.00
_cell.angle_beta   90.00
_cell.angle_gamma   90.00
#
_symmetry.space_group_name_H-M   'P 1'
#
loop_
_entity.id
_entity.type
_entity.pdbx_description
1 polymer ?
#
loop_
_entity_poly.entity_id
_entity_poly.type
_entity_poly.pdbx_seq_one_letter_code
_entity_poly.pdbx_strand_id
1 'polypeptide(L)'
;MTILHICAGWEMSNGAANIARMVMEEQRGAGHEVSFATWSSIGNLRSADEVWIHCAWKPCLWWAALWGKNVHWMPEASYDPVRLGYHGWKKWLAGPLERFSLRRADVVVATCQAEAEWIRKYEPRVKKIKVTDVKRFFNLNHETHEIHEKVEGRSLHLLYLGRRHPLKGVEFLEAAVREVEGCELRIVSNTFGEEKEKVWDWCDVLVLPTLSENFGLVIAEALERGKRVITTDGAPAWGENLSRVEHVERVEGGEMLAGYGGRLIYLNGYLDGSDEKRVVLLKRAIERVCG
;
A
#
# COMPACT_ATOMS: atom_id res chain seq x y z
N MET A 1 20.61 14.64 -15.66
CA MET A 1 19.32 15.10 -16.21
C MET A 1 18.45 15.66 -15.11
N THR A 2 17.54 16.53 -15.45
CA THR A 2 16.60 17.16 -14.51
C THR A 2 15.29 16.37 -14.47
N ILE A 3 14.88 15.94 -13.27
CA ILE A 3 13.66 15.16 -13.04
C ILE A 3 12.71 15.94 -12.15
N LEU A 4 11.45 16.06 -12.56
CA LEU A 4 10.41 16.73 -11.79
C LEU A 4 9.35 15.75 -11.32
N HIS A 5 9.15 15.64 -10.02
CA HIS A 5 8.06 14.87 -9.41
C HIS A 5 6.85 15.75 -9.11
N ILE A 6 5.67 15.26 -9.44
CA ILE A 6 4.40 15.95 -9.20
C ILE A 6 3.48 15.02 -8.43
N CYS A 7 3.02 15.48 -7.26
CA CYS A 7 2.03 14.79 -6.44
C CYS A 7 0.93 15.77 -6.05
N ALA A 8 -0.30 15.27 -5.92
CA ALA A 8 -1.45 16.09 -5.53
C ALA A 8 -1.38 16.62 -4.09
N GLY A 9 -0.55 16.01 -3.25
CA GLY A 9 -0.25 16.43 -1.88
C GLY A 9 1.04 15.79 -1.39
N TRP A 10 1.88 16.57 -0.72
CA TRP A 10 3.19 16.16 -0.21
C TRP A 10 3.20 15.95 1.31
N GLU A 11 2.05 15.76 1.92
CA GLU A 11 1.92 15.52 3.35
C GLU A 11 2.56 14.17 3.76
N MET A 12 3.19 14.13 4.93
CA MET A 12 3.81 12.91 5.49
C MET A 12 2.82 11.76 5.70
N SER A 13 1.55 12.08 5.92
CA SER A 13 0.45 11.11 6.06
C SER A 13 0.01 10.48 4.73
N ASN A 14 0.52 10.98 3.60
CA ASN A 14 0.18 10.49 2.27
C ASN A 14 1.19 9.41 1.83
N GLY A 15 0.74 8.16 1.74
CA GLY A 15 1.56 7.02 1.29
C GLY A 15 2.15 7.22 -0.10
N ALA A 16 1.40 7.84 -1.01
CA ALA A 16 1.86 8.20 -2.35
C ALA A 16 3.06 9.16 -2.32
N ALA A 17 2.97 10.20 -1.49
CA ALA A 17 4.07 11.14 -1.33
C ALA A 17 5.31 10.48 -0.71
N ASN A 18 5.15 9.49 0.15
CA ASN A 18 6.28 8.76 0.72
C ASN A 18 6.96 7.87 -0.32
N ILE A 19 6.20 7.16 -1.15
CA ILE A 19 6.76 6.40 -2.29
C ILE A 19 7.47 7.35 -3.25
N ALA A 20 6.88 8.51 -3.56
CA ALA A 20 7.51 9.51 -4.40
C ALA A 20 8.86 9.96 -3.85
N ARG A 21 8.96 10.22 -2.53
CA ARG A 21 10.23 10.58 -1.87
C ARG A 21 11.28 9.48 -2.00
N MET A 22 10.93 8.22 -1.79
CA MET A 22 11.84 7.09 -1.95
C MET A 22 12.40 7.01 -3.37
N VAL A 23 11.54 7.16 -4.39
CA VAL A 23 11.96 7.20 -5.80
C VAL A 23 12.87 8.40 -6.08
N MET A 24 12.55 9.57 -5.53
CA MET A 24 13.37 10.78 -5.66
C MET A 24 14.76 10.59 -5.05
N GLU A 25 14.85 9.95 -3.89
CA GLU A 25 16.12 9.67 -3.21
C GLU A 25 16.98 8.70 -4.03
N GLU A 26 16.38 7.63 -4.57
CA GLU A 26 17.05 6.70 -5.48
C GLU A 26 17.64 7.42 -6.70
N GLN A 27 16.86 8.30 -7.32
CA GLN A 27 17.28 9.06 -8.50
C GLN A 27 18.37 10.09 -8.16
N ARG A 28 18.31 10.75 -7.01
CA ARG A 28 19.38 11.64 -6.53
C ARG A 28 20.68 10.85 -6.29
N GLY A 29 20.56 9.66 -5.69
CA GLY A 29 21.69 8.75 -5.51
C GLY A 29 22.34 8.31 -6.83
N ALA A 30 21.53 8.24 -7.92
CA ALA A 30 22.02 7.98 -9.27
C ALA A 30 22.61 9.22 -9.99
N GLY A 31 22.71 10.36 -9.31
CA GLY A 31 23.33 11.59 -9.83
C GLY A 31 22.40 12.48 -10.67
N HIS A 32 21.08 12.33 -10.52
CA HIS A 32 20.12 13.20 -11.18
C HIS A 32 19.78 14.45 -10.34
N GLU A 33 19.46 15.55 -11.00
CA GLU A 33 18.89 16.72 -10.36
C GLU A 33 17.40 16.53 -10.21
N VAL A 34 16.92 16.28 -8.97
CA VAL A 34 15.52 15.88 -8.71
C VAL A 34 14.83 16.93 -7.86
N SER A 35 13.76 17.46 -8.39
CA SER A 35 12.88 18.43 -7.74
C SER A 35 11.45 17.91 -7.63
N PHE A 36 10.61 18.59 -6.85
CA PHE A 36 9.19 18.30 -6.76
C PHE A 36 8.35 19.55 -6.93
N ALA A 37 7.13 19.37 -7.41
CA ALA A 37 6.16 20.43 -7.57
C ALA A 37 4.77 20.04 -7.06
N THR A 38 4.05 21.06 -6.61
CA THR A 38 2.60 21.02 -6.40
C THR A 38 1.91 21.82 -7.51
N TRP A 39 0.59 21.91 -7.48
CA TRP A 39 -0.16 22.71 -8.45
C TRP A 39 0.33 24.16 -8.55
N SER A 40 0.67 24.77 -7.42
CA SER A 40 1.12 26.18 -7.37
C SER A 40 2.52 26.42 -7.93
N SER A 41 3.34 25.37 -8.08
CA SER A 41 4.75 25.46 -8.51
C SER A 41 5.05 24.70 -9.81
N ILE A 42 4.03 24.32 -10.57
CA ILE A 42 4.14 23.51 -11.79
C ILE A 42 4.82 24.26 -12.99
N GLY A 43 5.19 25.51 -12.81
CA GLY A 43 5.77 26.36 -13.88
C GLY A 43 7.02 25.79 -14.55
N ASN A 44 7.78 24.95 -13.85
CA ASN A 44 9.03 24.33 -14.34
C ASN A 44 8.82 23.04 -15.14
N LEU A 45 7.57 22.67 -15.46
CA LEU A 45 7.23 21.44 -16.14
C LEU A 45 7.97 21.24 -17.47
N ARG A 46 8.13 22.31 -18.26
CA ARG A 46 8.75 22.26 -19.60
C ARG A 46 10.28 22.23 -19.57
N SER A 47 10.89 22.65 -18.48
CA SER A 47 12.35 22.64 -18.33
C SER A 47 12.90 21.30 -17.85
N ALA A 48 12.06 20.44 -17.26
CA ALA A 48 12.45 19.10 -16.85
C ALA A 48 12.67 18.18 -18.06
N ASP A 49 13.69 17.34 -17.99
CA ASP A 49 13.96 16.30 -18.98
C ASP A 49 13.00 15.11 -18.84
N GLU A 50 12.55 14.86 -17.60
CA GLU A 50 11.65 13.76 -17.25
C GLU A 50 10.65 14.24 -16.18
N VAL A 51 9.39 13.81 -16.30
CA VAL A 51 8.31 14.14 -15.36
C VAL A 51 7.72 12.87 -14.76
N TRP A 52 7.70 12.80 -13.43
CA TRP A 52 7.05 11.74 -12.67
C TRP A 52 5.76 12.23 -12.03
N ILE A 53 4.66 11.54 -12.30
CA ILE A 53 3.33 11.85 -11.78
C ILE A 53 2.94 10.79 -10.77
N HIS A 54 2.55 11.22 -9.57
CA HIS A 54 2.08 10.36 -8.48
C HIS A 54 0.60 10.57 -8.19
N CYS A 55 -0.12 9.49 -7.92
CA CYS A 55 -1.58 9.44 -7.81
C CYS A 55 -2.33 9.62 -9.14
N ALA A 56 -3.65 9.83 -9.04
CA ALA A 56 -4.55 10.03 -10.18
C ALA A 56 -5.73 10.95 -9.81
N TRP A 57 -6.62 11.22 -10.76
CA TRP A 57 -7.90 11.91 -10.56
C TRP A 57 -7.79 13.39 -10.14
N LYS A 58 -6.70 14.08 -10.50
CA LYS A 58 -6.50 15.49 -10.20
C LYS A 58 -6.13 16.27 -11.47
N PRO A 59 -6.73 17.48 -11.69
CA PRO A 59 -6.45 18.29 -12.88
C PRO A 59 -4.97 18.62 -13.09
N CYS A 60 -4.22 18.87 -11.99
CA CYS A 60 -2.79 19.13 -12.07
C CYS A 60 -2.00 17.98 -12.69
N LEU A 61 -2.40 16.73 -12.41
CA LEU A 61 -1.74 15.54 -12.94
C LEU A 61 -2.05 15.35 -14.42
N TRP A 62 -3.29 15.64 -14.86
CA TRP A 62 -3.65 15.63 -16.27
C TRP A 62 -2.86 16.68 -17.06
N TRP A 63 -2.75 17.88 -16.50
CA TRP A 63 -1.94 18.93 -17.09
C TRP A 63 -0.48 18.50 -17.23
N ALA A 64 0.09 17.92 -16.18
CA ALA A 64 1.45 17.42 -16.21
C ALA A 64 1.67 16.34 -17.27
N ALA A 65 0.72 15.42 -17.44
CA ALA A 65 0.78 14.38 -18.47
C ALA A 65 0.69 14.95 -19.91
N LEU A 66 -0.02 16.05 -20.10
CA LEU A 66 -0.19 16.66 -21.42
C LEU A 66 1.03 17.49 -21.87
N TRP A 67 1.74 18.10 -20.93
CA TRP A 67 2.78 19.07 -21.23
C TRP A 67 4.19 18.66 -20.76
N GLY A 68 4.29 17.59 -19.97
CA GLY A 68 5.57 17.03 -19.54
C GLY A 68 6.32 16.31 -20.67
N LYS A 69 7.63 16.13 -20.49
CA LYS A 69 8.49 15.33 -21.35
C LYS A 69 8.80 14.01 -20.64
N ASN A 70 8.95 12.91 -21.39
CA ASN A 70 9.28 11.59 -20.84
C ASN A 70 8.46 11.26 -19.60
N VAL A 71 7.13 11.28 -19.75
CA VAL A 71 6.20 11.20 -18.62
C VAL A 71 6.11 9.79 -18.08
N HIS A 72 6.48 9.65 -16.81
CA HIS A 72 6.29 8.46 -15.98
C HIS A 72 5.11 8.68 -15.03
N TRP A 73 4.08 7.85 -15.12
CA TRP A 73 2.90 8.00 -14.27
C TRP A 73 2.73 6.81 -13.34
N MET A 74 2.80 7.03 -12.03
CA MET A 74 2.57 6.04 -10.98
C MET A 74 1.21 6.30 -10.31
N PRO A 75 0.15 5.56 -10.71
CA PRO A 75 -1.23 5.84 -10.26
C PRO A 75 -1.53 5.37 -8.84
N GLU A 76 -0.72 4.47 -8.27
CA GLU A 76 -0.76 4.06 -6.87
C GLU A 76 -2.12 3.50 -6.44
N ALA A 77 -2.51 2.38 -7.06
CA ALA A 77 -3.79 1.68 -6.91
C ALA A 77 -5.03 2.54 -7.20
N SER A 78 -4.89 3.67 -7.90
CA SER A 78 -6.03 4.54 -8.22
C SER A 78 -7.06 3.90 -9.13
N TYR A 79 -6.69 2.84 -9.86
CA TYR A 79 -7.57 2.08 -10.77
C TYR A 79 -7.99 0.72 -10.21
N ASP A 80 -7.71 0.44 -8.95
CA ASP A 80 -8.26 -0.68 -8.20
C ASP A 80 -9.80 -0.69 -8.32
N PRO A 81 -10.44 -1.82 -8.68
CA PRO A 81 -11.88 -1.93 -8.82
C PRO A 81 -12.67 -1.46 -7.59
N VAL A 82 -12.20 -1.76 -6.39
CA VAL A 82 -12.83 -1.33 -5.13
C VAL A 82 -12.77 0.19 -5.00
N ARG A 83 -11.61 0.80 -5.29
CA ARG A 83 -11.46 2.27 -5.29
C ARG A 83 -12.22 2.95 -6.42
N LEU A 84 -12.34 2.32 -7.58
CA LEU A 84 -13.12 2.88 -8.68
C LEU A 84 -14.61 2.97 -8.32
N GLY A 85 -15.15 1.97 -7.62
CA GLY A 85 -16.52 2.00 -7.11
C GLY A 85 -16.77 3.09 -6.07
N TYR A 86 -15.75 3.44 -5.28
CA TYR A 86 -15.85 4.48 -4.26
C TYR A 86 -15.88 5.88 -4.91
N HIS A 87 -16.97 6.65 -4.67
CA HIS A 87 -17.25 7.93 -5.37
C HIS A 87 -17.34 7.80 -6.91
N GLY A 88 -17.86 6.68 -7.40
CA GLY A 88 -17.83 6.30 -8.82
C GLY A 88 -18.40 7.34 -9.79
N TRP A 89 -19.46 8.09 -9.42
CA TRP A 89 -20.06 9.10 -10.29
C TRP A 89 -19.08 10.25 -10.65
N LYS A 90 -18.23 10.70 -9.70
CA LYS A 90 -17.20 11.72 -9.97
C LYS A 90 -16.13 11.20 -10.92
N LYS A 91 -15.72 9.94 -10.73
CA LYS A 91 -14.75 9.29 -11.59
C LYS A 91 -15.33 8.99 -12.97
N TRP A 92 -16.61 8.69 -13.05
CA TRP A 92 -17.29 8.53 -14.34
C TRP A 92 -17.24 9.82 -15.16
N LEU A 93 -17.52 10.99 -14.58
CA LEU A 93 -17.43 12.29 -15.26
C LEU A 93 -15.99 12.63 -15.65
N ALA A 94 -15.02 12.40 -14.79
CA ALA A 94 -13.61 12.70 -15.02
C ALA A 94 -12.90 11.65 -15.91
N GLY A 95 -13.47 10.46 -16.04
CA GLY A 95 -12.89 9.31 -16.71
C GLY A 95 -12.37 9.53 -18.12
N PRO A 96 -13.11 10.21 -19.02
CA PRO A 96 -12.61 10.48 -20.37
C PRO A 96 -11.32 11.28 -20.39
N LEU A 97 -11.19 12.29 -19.52
CA LEU A 97 -9.99 13.13 -19.42
C LEU A 97 -8.84 12.36 -18.75
N GLU A 98 -9.12 11.60 -17.70
CA GLU A 98 -8.14 10.72 -17.04
C GLU A 98 -7.54 9.73 -18.04
N ARG A 99 -8.38 9.01 -18.79
CA ARG A 99 -7.95 8.05 -19.82
C ARG A 99 -7.15 8.71 -20.94
N PHE A 100 -7.58 9.90 -21.38
CA PHE A 100 -6.86 10.66 -22.40
C PHE A 100 -5.46 11.04 -21.90
N SER A 101 -5.36 11.54 -20.68
CA SER A 101 -4.08 11.94 -20.07
C SER A 101 -3.17 10.71 -19.81
N LEU A 102 -3.73 9.60 -19.36
CA LEU A 102 -2.99 8.36 -19.11
C LEU A 102 -2.35 7.80 -20.39
N ARG A 103 -3.03 7.91 -21.54
CA ARG A 103 -2.48 7.55 -22.85
C ARG A 103 -1.32 8.44 -23.30
N ARG A 104 -1.19 9.63 -22.76
CA ARG A 104 -0.08 10.56 -23.05
C ARG A 104 1.18 10.17 -22.30
N ALA A 105 1.08 9.52 -21.15
CA ALA A 105 2.23 9.03 -20.42
C ALA A 105 3.08 8.10 -21.30
N ASP A 106 4.40 8.24 -21.22
CA ASP A 106 5.34 7.39 -21.96
C ASP A 106 5.51 6.04 -21.25
N VAL A 107 5.47 6.05 -19.92
CA VAL A 107 5.47 4.85 -19.09
C VAL A 107 4.46 5.02 -17.96
N VAL A 108 3.59 4.03 -17.77
CA VAL A 108 2.78 3.92 -16.55
C VAL A 108 3.46 2.93 -15.62
N VAL A 109 3.74 3.33 -14.39
CA VAL A 109 4.50 2.54 -13.41
C VAL A 109 3.54 1.95 -12.40
N ALA A 110 3.44 0.61 -12.38
CA ALA A 110 2.66 -0.14 -11.39
C ALA A 110 3.57 -0.63 -10.26
N THR A 111 3.05 -0.74 -9.06
CA THR A 111 3.76 -1.25 -7.88
C THR A 111 3.71 -2.77 -7.76
N CYS A 112 2.78 -3.41 -8.49
CA CYS A 112 2.58 -4.86 -8.51
C CYS A 112 1.87 -5.29 -9.81
N GLN A 113 1.82 -6.59 -10.06
CA GLN A 113 1.21 -7.15 -11.27
C GLN A 113 -0.31 -6.90 -11.32
N ALA A 114 -0.99 -7.05 -10.17
CA ALA A 114 -2.43 -6.76 -10.08
C ALA A 114 -2.73 -5.31 -10.46
N GLU A 115 -1.94 -4.33 -9.99
CA GLU A 115 -2.09 -2.94 -10.40
C GLU A 115 -1.87 -2.76 -11.92
N ALA A 116 -0.89 -3.44 -12.50
CA ALA A 116 -0.67 -3.41 -13.95
C ALA A 116 -1.88 -3.94 -14.74
N GLU A 117 -2.55 -4.96 -14.23
CA GLU A 117 -3.78 -5.50 -14.83
C GLU A 117 -4.95 -4.51 -14.69
N TRP A 118 -5.13 -3.87 -13.52
CA TRP A 118 -6.14 -2.83 -13.32
C TRP A 118 -5.93 -1.64 -14.27
N ILE A 119 -4.69 -1.21 -14.47
CA ILE A 119 -4.33 -0.15 -15.41
C ILE A 119 -4.73 -0.57 -16.84
N ARG A 120 -4.37 -1.78 -17.29
CA ARG A 120 -4.74 -2.29 -18.61
C ARG A 120 -6.25 -2.41 -18.81
N LYS A 121 -6.96 -2.86 -17.77
CA LYS A 121 -8.42 -2.97 -17.82
C LYS A 121 -9.08 -1.59 -17.88
N TYR A 122 -8.54 -0.61 -17.15
CA TYR A 122 -9.06 0.75 -17.12
C TYR A 122 -8.81 1.49 -18.45
N GLU A 123 -7.57 1.44 -18.98
CA GLU A 123 -7.19 2.06 -20.26
C GLU A 123 -6.26 1.14 -21.05
N PRO A 124 -6.83 0.31 -21.96
CA PRO A 124 -6.05 -0.66 -22.75
C PRO A 124 -5.01 -0.04 -23.71
N ARG A 125 -5.12 1.26 -24.00
CA ARG A 125 -4.27 1.98 -24.96
C ARG A 125 -3.09 2.70 -24.33
N VAL A 126 -2.74 2.40 -23.07
CA VAL A 126 -1.49 2.92 -22.49
C VAL A 126 -0.29 2.42 -23.28
N LYS A 127 0.70 3.29 -23.53
CA LYS A 127 1.86 2.97 -24.37
C LYS A 127 2.71 1.85 -23.79
N LYS A 128 3.05 1.96 -22.50
CA LYS A 128 3.91 1.01 -21.79
C LYS A 128 3.54 0.95 -20.32
N ILE A 129 3.49 -0.26 -19.77
CA ILE A 129 3.38 -0.47 -18.32
C ILE A 129 4.67 -1.13 -17.85
N LYS A 130 5.25 -0.57 -16.77
CA LYS A 130 6.40 -1.12 -16.07
C LYS A 130 5.98 -1.47 -14.65
N VAL A 131 6.18 -2.69 -14.23
CA VAL A 131 6.02 -3.07 -12.82
C VAL A 131 7.33 -2.76 -12.09
N THR A 132 7.25 -2.08 -10.96
CA THR A 132 8.39 -1.76 -10.11
C THR A 132 8.18 -2.34 -8.73
N ASP A 133 9.20 -2.99 -8.20
CA ASP A 133 9.15 -3.54 -6.86
C ASP A 133 9.51 -2.45 -5.84
N VAL A 134 8.51 -1.95 -5.14
CA VAL A 134 8.69 -0.94 -4.07
C VAL A 134 9.36 -1.56 -2.83
N LYS A 135 9.31 -2.90 -2.67
CA LYS A 135 9.96 -3.60 -1.55
C LYS A 135 11.48 -3.41 -1.52
N ARG A 136 12.09 -3.10 -2.69
CA ARG A 136 13.54 -2.82 -2.79
C ARG A 136 14.02 -1.66 -1.93
N PHE A 137 13.13 -0.77 -1.51
CA PHE A 137 13.45 0.34 -0.62
C PHE A 137 13.52 -0.05 0.85
N PHE A 138 13.19 -1.30 1.20
CA PHE A 138 13.15 -1.80 2.56
C PHE A 138 14.09 -2.98 2.73
N ASN A 139 14.71 -3.06 3.90
CA ASN A 139 15.51 -4.22 4.27
C ASN A 139 14.62 -5.33 4.85
N LEU A 140 14.03 -6.13 3.98
CA LEU A 140 13.13 -7.23 4.37
C LEU A 140 13.86 -8.57 4.60
N ASN A 141 15.19 -8.63 4.38
CA ASN A 141 16.01 -9.83 4.47
C ASN A 141 16.54 -10.06 5.89
N HIS A 142 15.80 -9.71 6.93
CA HIS A 142 16.18 -10.12 8.28
C HIS A 142 16.06 -11.65 8.38
N GLU A 143 17.19 -12.33 8.07
CA GLU A 143 17.42 -13.66 8.59
C GLU A 143 17.43 -13.54 10.11
N THR A 144 16.50 -14.25 10.75
CA THR A 144 16.48 -14.54 12.19
C THR A 144 16.60 -13.34 13.14
N HIS A 145 15.60 -12.47 13.22
CA HIS A 145 15.21 -12.05 14.55
C HIS A 145 14.29 -13.12 15.10
N GLU A 146 14.68 -13.69 16.24
CA GLU A 146 13.85 -14.61 17.01
C GLU A 146 12.42 -14.07 16.98
N ILE A 147 11.49 -14.87 16.46
CA ILE A 147 10.06 -14.61 16.62
C ILE A 147 9.94 -14.35 18.10
N HIS A 148 9.58 -13.14 18.50
CA HIS A 148 9.44 -12.82 19.91
C HIS A 148 8.59 -13.94 20.52
N GLU A 149 9.25 -14.84 21.24
CA GLU A 149 8.58 -15.94 21.93
C GLU A 149 7.46 -15.30 22.73
N LYS A 150 6.30 -15.93 22.69
CA LYS A 150 5.17 -15.57 23.53
C LYS A 150 5.69 -15.38 24.94
N VAL A 151 5.71 -14.16 25.42
CA VAL A 151 6.05 -13.88 26.80
C VAL A 151 4.89 -14.45 27.60
N GLU A 152 5.09 -15.60 28.22
CA GLU A 152 4.06 -16.27 29.03
C GLU A 152 3.46 -15.26 30.02
N GLY A 153 2.13 -15.16 29.98
CA GLY A 153 1.36 -14.35 30.95
C GLY A 153 1.07 -12.90 30.54
N ARG A 154 1.47 -12.40 29.36
CA ARG A 154 1.01 -11.09 28.87
C ARG A 154 0.08 -11.17 27.67
N SER A 155 -0.79 -10.18 27.52
CA SER A 155 -1.60 -10.00 26.33
C SER A 155 -0.74 -9.67 25.11
N LEU A 156 -1.11 -10.20 23.94
CA LEU A 156 -0.49 -9.88 22.66
C LEU A 156 -0.93 -8.50 22.19
N HIS A 157 0.00 -7.65 21.79
CA HIS A 157 -0.28 -6.28 21.39
C HIS A 157 -0.50 -6.20 19.86
N LEU A 158 -1.74 -5.99 19.47
CA LEU A 158 -2.18 -5.79 18.10
C LEU A 158 -2.20 -4.32 17.74
N LEU A 159 -1.58 -3.94 16.64
CA LEU A 159 -1.54 -2.57 16.15
C LEU A 159 -2.25 -2.45 14.80
N TYR A 160 -3.19 -1.53 14.70
CA TYR A 160 -3.56 -0.94 13.43
C TYR A 160 -2.92 0.43 13.30
N LEU A 161 -2.15 0.66 12.25
CA LEU A 161 -1.48 1.93 12.01
C LEU A 161 -1.90 2.49 10.63
N GLY A 162 -2.74 3.53 10.64
CA GLY A 162 -3.25 4.13 9.42
C GLY A 162 -4.51 4.96 9.64
N ARG A 163 -4.95 5.65 8.59
CA ARG A 163 -6.18 6.45 8.65
C ARG A 163 -7.42 5.56 8.79
N ARG A 164 -8.36 5.96 9.64
CA ARG A 164 -9.70 5.35 9.62
C ARG A 164 -10.42 5.73 8.33
N HIS A 165 -10.72 4.73 7.51
CA HIS A 165 -11.43 4.89 6.24
C HIS A 165 -12.15 3.57 5.91
N PRO A 166 -13.34 3.57 5.31
CA PRO A 166 -14.08 2.34 4.99
C PRO A 166 -13.26 1.30 4.21
N LEU A 167 -12.38 1.75 3.30
CA LEU A 167 -11.50 0.85 2.55
C LEU A 167 -10.35 0.24 3.38
N LYS A 168 -10.24 0.58 4.66
CA LYS A 168 -9.20 0.06 5.57
C LYS A 168 -9.70 -1.04 6.50
N GLY A 169 -11.01 -1.31 6.53
CA GLY A 169 -11.62 -2.43 7.23
C GLY A 169 -11.40 -2.46 8.75
N VAL A 170 -11.19 -1.29 9.37
CA VAL A 170 -10.91 -1.20 10.81
C VAL A 170 -12.06 -1.75 11.64
N GLU A 171 -13.29 -1.57 11.17
CA GLU A 171 -14.51 -2.08 11.79
C GLU A 171 -14.53 -3.61 11.88
N PHE A 172 -14.01 -4.32 10.88
CA PHE A 172 -13.89 -5.77 10.91
C PHE A 172 -12.85 -6.24 11.93
N LEU A 173 -11.74 -5.48 12.07
CA LEU A 173 -10.73 -5.76 13.08
C LEU A 173 -11.28 -5.56 14.49
N GLU A 174 -11.97 -4.45 14.74
CA GLU A 174 -12.60 -4.17 16.03
C GLU A 174 -13.64 -5.25 16.40
N ALA A 175 -14.40 -5.75 15.40
CA ALA A 175 -15.35 -6.83 15.62
C ALA A 175 -14.65 -8.17 15.94
N ALA A 176 -13.60 -8.52 15.18
CA ALA A 176 -12.85 -9.76 15.39
C ALA A 176 -12.16 -9.80 16.76
N VAL A 177 -11.53 -8.71 17.17
CA VAL A 177 -10.78 -8.65 18.44
C VAL A 177 -11.68 -8.77 19.67
N ARG A 178 -12.93 -8.30 19.60
CA ARG A 178 -13.90 -8.47 20.73
C ARG A 178 -14.15 -9.92 21.09
N GLU A 179 -13.92 -10.85 20.18
CA GLU A 179 -14.17 -12.27 20.35
C GLU A 179 -12.91 -13.08 20.63
N VAL A 180 -11.73 -12.43 20.77
CA VAL A 180 -10.45 -13.09 21.01
C VAL A 180 -9.88 -12.63 22.36
N GLU A 181 -9.61 -13.60 23.24
CA GLU A 181 -8.96 -13.34 24.50
C GLU A 181 -7.43 -13.29 24.36
N GLY A 182 -6.76 -12.66 25.31
CA GLY A 182 -5.29 -12.61 25.37
C GLY A 182 -4.64 -11.65 24.40
N CYS A 183 -5.38 -10.69 23.84
CA CYS A 183 -4.80 -9.61 23.01
C CYS A 183 -5.34 -8.22 23.40
N GLU A 184 -4.54 -7.19 23.13
CA GLU A 184 -4.88 -5.78 23.26
C GLU A 184 -4.73 -5.09 21.91
N LEU A 185 -5.76 -4.37 21.45
CA LEU A 185 -5.75 -3.64 20.18
C LEU A 185 -5.52 -2.14 20.41
N ARG A 186 -4.55 -1.57 19.68
CA ARG A 186 -4.41 -0.12 19.49
C ARG A 186 -4.64 0.26 18.04
N ILE A 187 -5.43 1.32 17.86
CA ILE A 187 -5.70 1.92 16.56
C ILE A 187 -5.08 3.31 16.56
N VAL A 188 -4.05 3.49 15.75
CA VAL A 188 -3.25 4.72 15.72
C VAL A 188 -3.30 5.34 14.32
N SER A 189 -3.48 6.66 14.27
CA SER A 189 -3.50 7.44 13.04
C SER A 189 -2.64 8.69 13.20
N ASN A 190 -2.02 9.14 12.09
CA ASN A 190 -1.28 10.41 12.04
C ASN A 190 -0.17 10.55 13.10
N THR A 191 0.59 9.48 13.32
CA THR A 191 1.75 9.50 14.23
C THR A 191 3.06 9.48 13.43
N PHE A 192 4.07 10.23 13.92
CA PHE A 192 5.36 10.43 13.24
C PHE A 192 6.49 10.53 14.26
N GLY A 193 7.73 10.36 13.79
CA GLY A 193 8.92 10.53 14.62
C GLY A 193 8.92 9.62 15.86
N GLU A 194 9.33 10.15 17.00
CA GLU A 194 9.46 9.41 18.27
C GLU A 194 8.15 8.78 18.75
N GLU A 195 7.00 9.43 18.52
CA GLU A 195 5.71 8.85 18.88
C GLU A 195 5.42 7.58 18.09
N LYS A 196 5.78 7.57 16.81
CA LYS A 196 5.63 6.40 15.96
C LYS A 196 6.55 5.27 16.42
N GLU A 197 7.78 5.56 16.81
CA GLU A 197 8.69 4.54 17.34
C GLU A 197 8.16 3.92 18.64
N LYS A 198 7.62 4.70 19.57
CA LYS A 198 6.97 4.18 20.79
C LYS A 198 5.79 3.26 20.49
N VAL A 199 5.05 3.54 19.42
CA VAL A 199 3.94 2.67 18.97
C VAL A 199 4.50 1.36 18.43
N TRP A 200 5.61 1.39 17.67
CA TRP A 200 6.28 0.20 17.18
C TRP A 200 6.91 -0.63 18.30
N ASP A 201 7.51 -0.02 19.32
CA ASP A 201 8.08 -0.71 20.49
C ASP A 201 7.00 -1.49 21.25
N TRP A 202 5.80 -0.90 21.35
CA TRP A 202 4.66 -1.57 21.98
C TRP A 202 4.08 -2.72 21.14
N CYS A 203 4.16 -2.67 19.83
CA CYS A 203 3.52 -3.57 18.89
C CYS A 203 4.19 -4.94 18.83
N ASP A 204 3.41 -6.02 18.88
CA ASP A 204 3.86 -7.39 18.56
C ASP A 204 3.43 -7.78 17.15
N VAL A 205 2.20 -7.43 16.76
CA VAL A 205 1.59 -7.78 15.48
C VAL A 205 0.91 -6.57 14.85
N LEU A 206 1.29 -6.21 13.65
CA LEU A 206 0.54 -5.27 12.83
C LEU A 206 -0.63 -5.99 12.18
N VAL A 207 -1.84 -5.44 12.28
CA VAL A 207 -3.01 -5.95 11.57
C VAL A 207 -3.53 -4.89 10.61
N LEU A 208 -3.49 -5.17 9.30
CA LEU A 208 -3.96 -4.28 8.25
C LEU A 208 -5.07 -4.96 7.42
N PRO A 209 -6.34 -4.90 7.86
CA PRO A 209 -7.48 -5.62 7.27
C PRO A 209 -8.06 -4.87 6.07
N THR A 210 -7.20 -4.40 5.19
CA THR A 210 -7.56 -3.47 4.12
C THR A 210 -8.38 -4.13 3.00
N LEU A 211 -9.36 -3.40 2.47
CA LEU A 211 -10.12 -3.77 1.26
C LEU A 211 -9.46 -3.22 -0.01
N SER A 212 -8.60 -2.23 0.13
CA SER A 212 -7.82 -1.65 -0.96
C SER A 212 -6.62 -0.89 -0.41
N GLU A 213 -5.46 -1.36 -0.81
CA GLU A 213 -4.17 -0.73 -0.49
C GLU A 213 -3.35 -0.61 -1.77
N ASN A 214 -2.48 0.36 -1.83
CA ASN A 214 -1.48 0.41 -2.87
C ASN A 214 -0.36 -0.60 -2.55
N PHE A 215 0.64 -0.12 -1.84
CA PHE A 215 1.75 -0.95 -1.39
C PHE A 215 1.62 -1.35 0.08
N GLY A 216 1.03 -0.47 0.93
CA GLY A 216 0.97 -0.70 2.38
C GLY A 216 2.34 -0.52 3.02
N LEU A 217 2.90 0.69 2.98
CA LEU A 217 4.22 1.01 3.54
C LEU A 217 4.37 0.54 5.00
N VAL A 218 3.29 0.60 5.76
CA VAL A 218 3.28 0.16 7.16
C VAL A 218 3.55 -1.35 7.31
N ILE A 219 3.24 -2.16 6.29
CA ILE A 219 3.57 -3.59 6.27
C ILE A 219 5.09 -3.76 6.13
N ALA A 220 5.71 -3.03 5.22
CA ALA A 220 7.16 -3.03 5.05
C ALA A 220 7.88 -2.56 6.32
N GLU A 221 7.41 -1.47 6.92
CA GLU A 221 7.93 -0.92 8.17
C GLU A 221 7.85 -1.93 9.33
N ALA A 222 6.75 -2.69 9.43
CA ALA A 222 6.58 -3.72 10.45
C ALA A 222 7.56 -4.89 10.22
N LEU A 223 7.64 -5.40 9.00
CA LEU A 223 8.53 -6.51 8.64
C LEU A 223 10.00 -6.13 8.82
N GLU A 224 10.39 -4.91 8.46
CA GLU A 224 11.73 -4.37 8.68
C GLU A 224 12.12 -4.32 10.17
N ARG A 225 11.16 -4.11 11.07
CA ARG A 225 11.32 -4.16 12.53
C ARG A 225 11.17 -5.56 13.13
N GLY A 226 11.07 -6.59 12.29
CA GLY A 226 10.88 -7.98 12.74
C GLY A 226 9.50 -8.28 13.31
N LYS A 227 8.52 -7.36 13.18
CA LYS A 227 7.17 -7.57 13.69
C LYS A 227 6.39 -8.56 12.82
N ARG A 228 5.44 -9.26 13.43
CA ARG A 228 4.47 -10.07 12.70
C ARG A 228 3.42 -9.17 12.03
N VAL A 229 2.87 -9.64 10.92
CA VAL A 229 1.88 -8.89 10.13
C VAL A 229 0.73 -9.80 9.74
N ILE A 230 -0.49 -9.32 9.92
CA ILE A 230 -1.70 -9.90 9.32
C ILE A 230 -2.23 -8.88 8.30
N THR A 231 -2.35 -9.29 7.05
CA THR A 231 -2.94 -8.46 5.99
C THR A 231 -3.81 -9.30 5.05
N THR A 232 -4.40 -8.68 4.04
CA THR A 232 -5.45 -9.27 3.21
C THR A 232 -5.12 -9.18 1.72
N ASP A 233 -5.89 -9.84 0.87
CA ASP A 233 -5.84 -9.72 -0.59
C ASP A 233 -6.21 -8.32 -1.11
N GLY A 234 -6.68 -7.43 -0.24
CA GLY A 234 -6.75 -5.99 -0.50
C GLY A 234 -5.39 -5.29 -0.58
N ALA A 235 -4.29 -5.98 -0.25
CA ALA A 235 -2.91 -5.51 -0.41
C ALA A 235 -2.13 -6.45 -1.37
N PRO A 236 -2.46 -6.50 -2.67
CA PRO A 236 -2.00 -7.52 -3.60
C PRO A 236 -0.47 -7.53 -3.80
N ALA A 237 0.21 -6.41 -3.64
CA ALA A 237 1.66 -6.33 -3.70
C ALA A 237 2.37 -7.29 -2.71
N TRP A 238 1.71 -7.66 -1.63
CA TRP A 238 2.24 -8.60 -0.63
C TRP A 238 1.89 -10.05 -0.94
N GLY A 239 0.76 -10.32 -1.59
CA GLY A 239 0.35 -11.65 -2.03
C GLY A 239 1.17 -12.18 -3.22
N GLU A 240 1.50 -11.33 -4.20
CA GLU A 240 2.20 -11.72 -5.43
C GLU A 240 3.59 -12.34 -5.21
N ASN A 241 4.27 -11.98 -4.15
CA ASN A 241 5.62 -12.48 -3.83
C ASN A 241 5.62 -13.58 -2.76
N LEU A 242 4.48 -14.10 -2.41
CA LEU A 242 4.35 -15.32 -1.60
C LEU A 242 4.61 -16.59 -2.45
N SER A 243 5.39 -16.49 -3.54
CA SER A 243 5.82 -17.64 -4.37
C SER A 243 6.61 -18.71 -3.59
N ARG A 244 7.07 -18.37 -2.39
CA ARG A 244 7.51 -19.31 -1.35
C ARG A 244 6.52 -19.28 -0.20
N VAL A 245 5.28 -19.69 -0.47
CA VAL A 245 4.32 -19.96 0.61
C VAL A 245 4.88 -21.08 1.45
N GLU A 246 5.25 -20.77 2.68
CA GLU A 246 5.82 -21.75 3.63
C GLU A 246 4.70 -22.63 4.19
N HIS A 247 3.50 -22.07 4.28
CA HIS A 247 2.34 -22.76 4.79
C HIS A 247 1.04 -22.18 4.24
N VAL A 248 0.08 -23.06 3.88
CA VAL A 248 -1.29 -22.70 3.49
C VAL A 248 -2.24 -23.39 4.43
N GLU A 249 -3.12 -22.62 5.06
CA GLU A 249 -4.18 -23.16 5.90
C GLU A 249 -5.54 -22.68 5.35
N ARG A 250 -6.39 -23.64 5.01
CA ARG A 250 -7.78 -23.36 4.62
C ARG A 250 -8.64 -23.24 5.85
N VAL A 251 -9.33 -22.15 5.98
CA VAL A 251 -10.22 -21.84 7.09
C VAL A 251 -11.58 -21.39 6.58
N GLU A 252 -12.55 -21.35 7.47
CA GLU A 252 -13.85 -20.77 7.13
C GLU A 252 -13.67 -19.31 6.66
N GLY A 253 -14.15 -19.02 5.46
CA GLY A 253 -14.08 -17.67 4.86
C GLY A 253 -12.93 -17.47 3.88
N GLY A 254 -11.90 -18.37 3.81
CA GLY A 254 -10.77 -18.19 2.89
C GLY A 254 -9.56 -19.06 3.20
N GLU A 255 -8.38 -18.53 2.86
CA GLU A 255 -7.10 -19.18 3.09
C GLU A 255 -6.14 -18.25 3.83
N MET A 256 -5.36 -18.78 4.73
CA MET A 256 -4.24 -18.09 5.37
C MET A 256 -2.93 -18.58 4.75
N LEU A 257 -2.19 -17.66 4.14
CA LEU A 257 -0.88 -17.92 3.54
C LEU A 257 0.20 -17.33 4.44
N ALA A 258 1.20 -18.11 4.79
CA ALA A 258 2.34 -17.63 5.58
C ALA A 258 3.57 -17.42 4.70
N GLY A 259 4.31 -16.34 4.93
CA GLY A 259 5.54 -16.00 4.24
C GLY A 259 6.48 -15.14 5.09
N TYR A 260 7.65 -14.78 4.54
CA TYR A 260 8.67 -14.01 5.23
C TYR A 260 9.13 -14.63 6.57
N GLY A 261 9.40 -15.94 6.56
CA GLY A 261 9.79 -16.66 7.79
C GLY A 261 8.63 -16.79 8.78
N GLY A 262 7.37 -16.94 8.30
CA GLY A 262 6.17 -17.01 9.13
C GLY A 262 5.70 -15.68 9.73
N ARG A 263 6.40 -14.57 9.45
CA ARG A 263 6.04 -13.26 10.00
C ARG A 263 4.88 -12.59 9.30
N LEU A 264 4.61 -12.93 8.03
CA LEU A 264 3.46 -12.41 7.29
C LEU A 264 2.38 -13.48 7.18
N ILE A 265 1.19 -13.18 7.67
CA ILE A 265 -0.05 -13.92 7.41
C ILE A 265 -0.87 -13.11 6.42
N TYR A 266 -1.10 -13.69 5.24
CA TYR A 266 -1.87 -13.08 4.16
C TYR A 266 -3.21 -13.80 4.02
N LEU A 267 -4.31 -13.07 4.15
CA LEU A 267 -5.66 -13.59 4.10
C LEU A 267 -6.19 -13.51 2.66
N ASN A 268 -6.25 -14.66 2.00
CA ASN A 268 -6.79 -14.81 0.65
C ASN A 268 -8.28 -15.14 0.69
N GLY A 269 -9.07 -14.53 -0.20
CA GLY A 269 -10.53 -14.64 -0.21
C GLY A 269 -11.25 -13.66 0.72
N TYR A 270 -10.49 -12.74 1.35
CA TYR A 270 -11.05 -11.72 2.23
C TYR A 270 -11.96 -10.73 1.48
N LEU A 271 -11.55 -10.32 0.27
CA LEU A 271 -12.31 -9.38 -0.56
C LEU A 271 -13.63 -9.96 -1.04
N ASP A 272 -13.66 -11.25 -1.36
CA ASP A 272 -14.85 -11.96 -1.87
C ASP A 272 -15.85 -12.34 -0.77
N GLY A 273 -15.45 -12.17 0.51
CA GLY A 273 -16.26 -12.51 1.66
C GLY A 273 -17.36 -11.47 1.98
N SER A 274 -18.44 -11.91 2.62
CA SER A 274 -19.34 -11.01 3.34
C SER A 274 -18.62 -10.39 4.56
N ASP A 275 -19.22 -9.36 5.16
CA ASP A 275 -18.63 -8.72 6.34
C ASP A 275 -18.44 -9.70 7.49
N GLU A 276 -19.39 -10.63 7.69
CA GLU A 276 -19.31 -11.70 8.68
C GLU A 276 -18.11 -12.63 8.40
N LYS A 277 -17.92 -13.05 7.14
CA LYS A 277 -16.78 -13.89 6.75
C LYS A 277 -15.45 -13.19 6.95
N ARG A 278 -15.37 -11.89 6.68
CA ARG A 278 -14.18 -11.06 6.94
C ARG A 278 -13.80 -11.06 8.42
N VAL A 279 -14.80 -10.89 9.30
CA VAL A 279 -14.59 -10.94 10.75
C VAL A 279 -14.11 -12.32 11.18
N VAL A 280 -14.73 -13.41 10.69
CA VAL A 280 -14.33 -14.78 11.01
C VAL A 280 -12.88 -15.06 10.57
N LEU A 281 -12.52 -14.66 9.35
CA LEU A 281 -11.17 -14.89 8.82
C LEU A 281 -10.10 -14.12 9.61
N LEU A 282 -10.38 -12.85 9.97
CA LEU A 282 -9.52 -12.05 10.84
C LEU A 282 -9.37 -12.65 12.23
N LYS A 283 -10.48 -13.07 12.84
CA LYS A 283 -10.48 -13.72 14.15
C LYS A 283 -9.58 -14.96 14.16
N ARG A 284 -9.70 -15.85 13.16
CA ARG A 284 -8.84 -17.04 13.03
C ARG A 284 -7.36 -16.69 12.91
N ALA A 285 -7.03 -15.67 12.12
CA ALA A 285 -5.66 -15.22 12.00
C ALA A 285 -5.09 -14.65 13.30
N ILE A 286 -5.91 -13.92 14.07
CA ILE A 286 -5.52 -13.38 15.38
C ILE A 286 -5.37 -14.52 16.40
N GLU A 287 -6.32 -15.46 16.48
CA GLU A 287 -6.24 -16.64 17.33
C GLU A 287 -4.95 -17.43 17.08
N ARG A 288 -4.57 -17.61 15.81
CA ARG A 288 -3.33 -18.29 15.42
C ARG A 288 -2.06 -17.61 15.95
N VAL A 289 -2.02 -16.28 16.02
CA VAL A 289 -0.84 -15.55 16.54
C VAL A 289 -0.88 -15.41 18.06
N CYS A 290 -2.05 -15.55 18.69
CA CYS A 290 -2.23 -15.55 20.13
C CYS A 290 -1.96 -16.94 20.77
N GLY A 291 -2.23 -18.03 20.03
CA GLY A 291 -2.00 -19.42 20.46
C GLY A 291 -0.56 -19.82 20.37
#